data_246da66e3227433bbaeffb107bd344f4
#
_entry.id   246da66e3227433bbaeffb107bd344f4
#
_cell.length_a   1.000
_cell.length_b   1.000
_cell.length_c   1.000
_cell.angle_alpha   90.00
_cell.angle_beta   90.00
_cell.angle_gamma   90.00
#
_symmetry.space_group_name_H-M   'P 1'
#
loop_
_entity.id
_entity.type
_entity.pdbx_description
1 polymer ?
#
loop_
_entity_poly.entity_id
_entity_poly.type
_entity_poly.pdbx_seq_one_letter_code
_entity_poly.pdbx_strand_id
1 'polypeptide(L)'
;MNKNLESLIPLLNKNLKIIQRSDYFNFSIDSLLISEFVNLTKNTKKILDIGTGNAVIPLFLSKRTSAKIYGVEIQEISYQLALRNININNLNEQIYIIYDNVKNYLKYFTVGSFDIVLSNPPFFKVTENKELLNDLEQLSIARHEVELNLDELIDISSKLVKDRGYFYLVHRADRLSEILVTLQKYNFEAKKIKFCYTTKQKNAKIVLIEAIKNGKVGLSILPPLVINKDNGEYTDEVLKMFE
;
A
#
# COMPACT_ATOMS: atom_id res chain seq x y z
N MET A 1 -26.39 -2.83 6.30
CA MET A 1 -25.26 -3.47 5.61
C MET A 1 -25.66 -4.88 5.22
N ASN A 2 -25.48 -5.25 3.96
CA ASN A 2 -25.91 -6.56 3.45
C ASN A 2 -24.87 -7.61 3.87
N LYS A 3 -25.12 -8.37 4.94
CA LYS A 3 -24.19 -9.36 5.51
C LYS A 3 -23.79 -10.49 4.53
N ASN A 4 -24.55 -10.70 3.46
CA ASN A 4 -24.30 -11.74 2.45
C ASN A 4 -23.09 -11.45 1.54
N LEU A 5 -22.52 -10.25 1.56
CA LEU A 5 -21.37 -9.86 0.74
C LEU A 5 -20.04 -9.92 1.52
N GLU A 6 -20.10 -10.12 2.84
CA GLU A 6 -18.91 -10.12 3.70
C GLU A 6 -18.42 -11.54 3.95
N SER A 7 -17.10 -11.72 3.93
CA SER A 7 -16.42 -12.93 4.33
C SER A 7 -15.34 -12.63 5.36
N LEU A 8 -15.20 -13.51 6.36
CA LEU A 8 -14.11 -13.49 7.33
C LEU A 8 -13.05 -14.50 6.88
N ILE A 9 -11.87 -14.00 6.54
CA ILE A 9 -10.78 -14.81 6.00
C ILE A 9 -9.60 -14.78 7.00
N PRO A 10 -9.02 -15.95 7.34
CA PRO A 10 -7.75 -15.95 8.06
C PRO A 10 -6.64 -15.46 7.13
N LEU A 11 -5.85 -14.51 7.58
CA LEU A 11 -4.59 -14.17 6.94
C LEU A 11 -3.55 -15.16 7.44
N LEU A 12 -3.16 -16.07 6.55
CA LEU A 12 -2.38 -17.28 6.82
C LEU A 12 -1.24 -17.04 7.84
N ASN A 13 -1.04 -18.00 8.71
CA ASN A 13 0.05 -18.16 9.70
C ASN A 13 0.34 -16.96 10.63
N LYS A 14 -0.19 -15.75 10.37
CA LYS A 14 0.05 -14.57 11.20
C LYS A 14 -0.98 -14.41 12.33
N ASN A 15 -1.86 -15.38 12.52
CA ASN A 15 -2.96 -15.32 13.49
C ASN A 15 -3.82 -14.05 13.37
N LEU A 16 -3.92 -13.53 12.14
CA LEU A 16 -4.73 -12.38 11.80
C LEU A 16 -6.01 -12.84 11.09
N LYS A 17 -7.07 -12.04 11.25
CA LYS A 17 -8.34 -12.23 10.56
C LYS A 17 -8.70 -10.96 9.82
N ILE A 18 -9.29 -11.08 8.65
CA ILE A 18 -9.76 -9.94 7.87
C ILE A 18 -11.18 -10.18 7.38
N ILE A 19 -12.02 -9.17 7.55
CA ILE A 19 -13.34 -9.08 6.93
C ILE A 19 -13.16 -8.41 5.59
N GLN A 20 -13.67 -9.06 4.53
CA GLN A 20 -13.66 -8.52 3.17
C GLN A 20 -15.08 -8.50 2.61
N ARG A 21 -15.32 -7.65 1.63
CA ARG A 21 -16.57 -7.60 0.87
C ARG A 21 -16.31 -7.89 -0.60
N SER A 22 -17.11 -8.79 -1.17
CA SER A 22 -16.96 -9.21 -2.58
C SER A 22 -17.20 -8.09 -3.61
N ASP A 23 -17.90 -7.03 -3.21
CA ASP A 23 -18.21 -5.84 -4.03
C ASP A 23 -17.25 -4.66 -3.77
N TYR A 24 -16.19 -4.87 -3.00
CA TYR A 24 -15.16 -3.88 -2.68
C TYR A 24 -13.75 -4.41 -2.89
N PHE A 25 -12.78 -3.51 -2.75
CA PHE A 25 -11.38 -3.87 -2.90
C PHE A 25 -10.97 -4.92 -1.86
N ASN A 26 -10.65 -6.10 -2.35
CA ASN A 26 -10.22 -7.23 -1.53
C ASN A 26 -8.71 -7.24 -1.35
N PHE A 27 -8.24 -7.98 -0.35
CA PHE A 27 -6.82 -8.26 -0.16
C PHE A 27 -6.18 -8.71 -1.48
N SER A 28 -5.14 -8.01 -1.89
CA SER A 28 -4.30 -8.38 -3.03
C SER A 28 -2.91 -8.79 -2.54
N ILE A 29 -2.23 -9.61 -3.34
CA ILE A 29 -0.83 -9.98 -3.07
C ILE A 29 0.06 -8.76 -2.93
N ASP A 30 -0.25 -7.64 -3.60
CA ASP A 30 0.52 -6.40 -3.57
C ASP A 30 0.63 -5.80 -2.18
N SER A 31 -0.46 -5.92 -1.38
CA SER A 31 -0.46 -5.47 0.03
C SER A 31 0.47 -6.31 0.91
N LEU A 32 0.59 -7.61 0.66
CA LEU A 32 1.58 -8.46 1.32
C LEU A 32 2.99 -8.08 0.87
N LEU A 33 3.21 -7.96 -0.45
CA LEU A 33 4.52 -7.67 -1.02
C LEU A 33 5.10 -6.36 -0.49
N ILE A 34 4.30 -5.28 -0.47
CA ILE A 34 4.78 -4.01 0.09
C ILE A 34 5.02 -4.12 1.60
N SER A 35 4.15 -4.82 2.33
CA SER A 35 4.32 -5.00 3.78
C SER A 35 5.62 -5.73 4.11
N GLU A 36 6.01 -6.75 3.33
CA GLU A 36 7.26 -7.47 3.51
C GLU A 36 8.48 -6.68 3.01
N PHE A 37 8.30 -5.84 1.99
CA PHE A 37 9.36 -5.01 1.43
C PHE A 37 9.78 -3.86 2.36
N VAL A 38 8.87 -3.38 3.22
CA VAL A 38 9.16 -2.31 4.19
C VAL A 38 10.24 -2.75 5.17
N ASN A 39 11.34 -1.99 5.22
CA ASN A 39 12.41 -2.19 6.18
C ASN A 39 12.08 -1.50 7.51
N LEU A 40 11.67 -2.29 8.50
CA LEU A 40 11.35 -1.83 9.84
C LEU A 40 12.59 -1.91 10.74
N THR A 41 12.88 -0.83 11.44
CA THR A 41 13.98 -0.76 12.42
C THR A 41 13.43 -0.51 13.82
N LYS A 42 14.26 -0.71 14.85
CA LYS A 42 13.91 -0.38 16.25
C LYS A 42 13.60 1.11 16.45
N ASN A 43 14.06 1.96 15.53
CA ASN A 43 13.83 3.41 15.56
C ASN A 43 12.54 3.82 14.87
N THR A 44 11.87 2.92 14.14
CA THR A 44 10.57 3.20 13.51
C THR A 44 9.52 3.33 14.61
N LYS A 45 8.90 4.51 14.73
CA LYS A 45 7.89 4.83 15.76
C LYS A 45 6.54 5.17 15.16
N LYS A 46 6.50 5.71 13.94
CA LYS A 46 5.27 6.23 13.35
C LYS A 46 5.24 5.95 11.85
N ILE A 47 4.22 5.22 11.42
CA ILE A 47 4.01 4.78 10.03
C ILE A 47 2.68 5.35 9.54
N LEU A 48 2.62 5.77 8.28
CA LEU A 48 1.40 6.19 7.61
C LEU A 48 1.16 5.34 6.36
N ASP A 49 -0.03 4.77 6.24
CA ASP A 49 -0.55 4.10 5.06
C ASP A 49 -1.60 4.98 4.38
N ILE A 50 -1.30 5.49 3.18
CA ILE A 50 -2.21 6.35 2.42
C ILE A 50 -3.06 5.50 1.48
N GLY A 51 -4.39 5.60 1.63
CA GLY A 51 -5.35 4.74 0.94
C GLY A 51 -5.36 3.34 1.54
N THR A 52 -5.52 3.26 2.86
CA THR A 52 -5.33 2.02 3.63
C THR A 52 -6.37 0.93 3.34
N GLY A 53 -7.48 1.28 2.68
CA GLY A 53 -8.57 0.36 2.40
C GLY A 53 -9.13 -0.26 3.68
N ASN A 54 -9.22 -1.57 3.71
CA ASN A 54 -9.67 -2.34 4.87
C ASN A 54 -8.57 -2.62 5.92
N ALA A 55 -7.48 -1.84 5.90
CA ALA A 55 -6.33 -1.86 6.80
C ALA A 55 -5.44 -3.12 6.71
N VAL A 56 -5.39 -3.78 5.59
CA VAL A 56 -4.60 -5.03 5.42
C VAL A 56 -3.11 -4.81 5.61
N ILE A 57 -2.54 -3.73 5.06
CA ILE A 57 -1.13 -3.38 5.23
C ILE A 57 -0.80 -3.07 6.70
N PRO A 58 -1.55 -2.20 7.41
CA PRO A 58 -1.41 -2.01 8.85
C PRO A 58 -1.43 -3.29 9.66
N LEU A 59 -2.34 -4.24 9.34
CA LEU A 59 -2.41 -5.53 10.01
C LEU A 59 -1.13 -6.35 9.84
N PHE A 60 -0.58 -6.44 8.62
CA PHE A 60 0.68 -7.15 8.38
C PHE A 60 1.85 -6.48 9.11
N LEU A 61 1.96 -5.16 9.03
CA LEU A 61 3.03 -4.42 9.68
C LEU A 61 2.97 -4.55 11.20
N SER A 62 1.80 -4.62 11.81
CA SER A 62 1.64 -4.76 13.27
C SER A 62 2.32 -6.01 13.84
N LYS A 63 2.50 -7.07 13.04
CA LYS A 63 3.22 -8.28 13.45
C LYS A 63 4.74 -8.13 13.44
N ARG A 64 5.24 -7.04 12.84
CA ARG A 64 6.67 -6.81 12.62
C ARG A 64 7.22 -5.63 13.38
N THR A 65 6.35 -4.81 14.00
CA THR A 65 6.76 -3.62 14.73
C THR A 65 5.77 -3.25 15.82
N SER A 66 6.25 -2.57 16.86
CA SER A 66 5.42 -1.91 17.88
C SER A 66 5.17 -0.42 17.56
N ALA A 67 5.57 0.06 16.38
CA ALA A 67 5.30 1.42 15.95
C ALA A 67 3.79 1.68 15.87
N LYS A 68 3.39 2.93 16.11
CA LYS A 68 2.02 3.37 15.83
C LYS A 68 1.81 3.48 14.32
N ILE A 69 0.74 2.90 13.83
CA ILE A 69 0.42 2.85 12.41
C ILE A 69 -0.86 3.65 12.19
N TYR A 70 -0.80 4.60 11.28
CA TYR A 70 -1.94 5.42 10.87
C TYR A 70 -2.33 5.03 9.46
N GLY A 71 -3.64 4.95 9.21
CA GLY A 71 -4.21 4.80 7.88
C GLY A 71 -5.12 5.97 7.56
N VAL A 72 -5.15 6.43 6.31
CA VAL A 72 -6.14 7.38 5.81
C VAL A 72 -6.93 6.70 4.72
N GLU A 73 -8.26 6.76 4.82
CA GLU A 73 -9.17 6.16 3.87
C GLU A 73 -10.33 7.12 3.57
N ILE A 74 -10.61 7.32 2.27
CA ILE A 74 -11.66 8.23 1.82
C ILE A 74 -13.01 7.54 1.65
N GLN A 75 -13.01 6.22 1.46
CA GLN A 75 -14.25 5.45 1.29
C GLN A 75 -14.82 5.02 2.63
N GLU A 76 -16.03 5.42 2.93
CA GLU A 76 -16.71 5.11 4.18
C GLU A 76 -16.78 3.60 4.47
N ILE A 77 -17.11 2.80 3.47
CA ILE A 77 -17.26 1.34 3.65
C ILE A 77 -15.91 0.69 3.95
N SER A 78 -14.84 1.06 3.24
CA SER A 78 -13.50 0.58 3.50
C SER A 78 -13.01 1.00 4.89
N TYR A 79 -13.26 2.25 5.28
CA TYR A 79 -12.98 2.74 6.62
C TYR A 79 -13.69 1.92 7.71
N GLN A 80 -14.99 1.65 7.54
CA GLN A 80 -15.76 0.84 8.51
C GLN A 80 -15.23 -0.60 8.58
N LEU A 81 -14.84 -1.19 7.46
CA LEU A 81 -14.19 -2.50 7.43
C LEU A 81 -12.84 -2.45 8.16
N ALA A 82 -12.03 -1.40 7.93
CA ALA A 82 -10.75 -1.21 8.61
C ALA A 82 -10.90 -1.20 10.13
N LEU A 83 -11.84 -0.42 10.66
CA LEU A 83 -12.11 -0.36 12.11
C LEU A 83 -12.48 -1.74 12.68
N ARG A 84 -13.35 -2.47 11.98
CA ARG A 84 -13.75 -3.82 12.40
C ARG A 84 -12.58 -4.80 12.34
N ASN A 85 -11.74 -4.71 11.31
CA ASN A 85 -10.54 -5.54 11.16
C ASN A 85 -9.51 -5.29 12.26
N ILE A 86 -9.32 -4.04 12.65
CA ILE A 86 -8.46 -3.68 13.79
C ILE A 86 -9.02 -4.27 15.09
N ASN A 87 -10.33 -4.12 15.31
CA ASN A 87 -10.98 -4.58 16.53
C ASN A 87 -10.93 -6.10 16.70
N ILE A 88 -11.23 -6.88 15.66
CA ILE A 88 -11.20 -8.37 15.74
C ILE A 88 -9.79 -8.94 15.94
N ASN A 89 -8.76 -8.12 15.69
CA ASN A 89 -7.36 -8.48 15.91
C ASN A 89 -6.77 -7.85 17.20
N ASN A 90 -7.58 -7.12 18.00
CA ASN A 90 -7.16 -6.43 19.24
C ASN A 90 -6.00 -5.44 19.02
N LEU A 91 -6.02 -4.67 17.92
CA LEU A 91 -4.96 -3.73 17.53
C LEU A 91 -5.33 -2.26 17.68
N ASN A 92 -6.40 -1.95 18.45
CA ASN A 92 -6.94 -0.59 18.61
C ASN A 92 -5.95 0.40 19.28
N GLU A 93 -4.98 -0.11 20.03
CA GLU A 93 -3.94 0.73 20.66
C GLU A 93 -2.75 1.00 19.77
N GLN A 94 -2.62 0.29 18.63
CA GLN A 94 -1.51 0.40 17.70
C GLN A 94 -1.88 1.00 16.37
N ILE A 95 -3.09 0.72 15.83
CA ILE A 95 -3.54 1.12 14.49
C ILE A 95 -4.69 2.11 14.61
N TYR A 96 -4.56 3.24 13.93
CA TYR A 96 -5.51 4.36 13.95
C TYR A 96 -5.91 4.71 12.53
N ILE A 97 -7.21 4.68 12.20
CA ILE A 97 -7.69 5.01 10.86
C ILE A 97 -8.44 6.34 10.89
N ILE A 98 -8.17 7.18 9.89
CA ILE A 98 -8.82 8.47 9.68
C ILE A 98 -9.69 8.35 8.44
N TYR A 99 -10.96 8.71 8.59
CA TYR A 99 -11.91 8.82 7.49
C TYR A 99 -11.88 10.27 6.97
N ASP A 100 -11.06 10.53 5.98
CA ASP A 100 -10.99 11.83 5.27
C ASP A 100 -10.19 11.66 3.96
N ASN A 101 -10.22 12.68 3.12
CA ASN A 101 -9.27 12.81 2.02
C ASN A 101 -7.88 13.16 2.57
N VAL A 102 -6.85 12.44 2.15
CA VAL A 102 -5.48 12.68 2.61
C VAL A 102 -4.99 14.09 2.28
N LYS A 103 -5.56 14.77 1.30
CA LYS A 103 -5.29 16.19 1.00
C LYS A 103 -5.56 17.11 2.19
N ASN A 104 -6.40 16.66 3.13
CA ASN A 104 -6.71 17.36 4.38
C ASN A 104 -5.73 17.01 5.53
N TYR A 105 -4.57 16.43 5.24
CA TYR A 105 -3.62 15.89 6.21
C TYR A 105 -3.25 16.87 7.34
N LEU A 106 -3.22 18.18 7.08
CA LEU A 106 -2.90 19.19 8.10
C LEU A 106 -3.92 19.26 9.25
N LYS A 107 -5.13 18.71 9.07
CA LYS A 107 -6.10 18.60 10.18
C LYS A 107 -5.68 17.57 11.23
N TYR A 108 -4.87 16.59 10.84
CA TYR A 108 -4.60 15.39 11.64
C TYR A 108 -3.12 15.20 11.95
N PHE A 109 -2.24 15.70 11.07
CA PHE A 109 -0.82 15.40 11.13
C PHE A 109 0.04 16.65 11.03
N THR A 110 1.14 16.63 11.77
CA THR A 110 2.22 17.60 11.62
C THR A 110 3.13 17.20 10.46
N VAL A 111 3.58 18.17 9.68
CA VAL A 111 4.56 18.00 8.62
C VAL A 111 5.84 17.35 9.20
N GLY A 112 6.42 16.40 8.46
CA GLY A 112 7.66 15.74 8.88
C GLY A 112 7.51 14.90 10.15
N SER A 113 6.35 14.30 10.39
CA SER A 113 6.10 13.55 11.64
C SER A 113 6.22 12.03 11.51
N PHE A 114 6.25 11.47 10.29
CA PHE A 114 6.30 10.03 10.06
C PHE A 114 7.71 9.53 9.73
N ASP A 115 8.10 8.40 10.28
CA ASP A 115 9.35 7.71 9.94
C ASP A 115 9.22 7.02 8.59
N ILE A 116 8.02 6.49 8.32
CA ILE A 116 7.67 5.78 7.10
C ILE A 116 6.31 6.29 6.62
N VAL A 117 6.21 6.60 5.33
CA VAL A 117 4.95 6.74 4.59
C VAL A 117 4.92 5.68 3.52
N LEU A 118 3.80 5.02 3.33
CA LEU A 118 3.64 4.01 2.29
C LEU A 118 2.28 4.12 1.61
N SER A 119 2.16 3.53 0.42
CA SER A 119 0.89 3.42 -0.29
C SER A 119 0.88 2.25 -1.26
N ASN A 120 -0.29 1.63 -1.37
CA ASN A 120 -0.69 0.72 -2.45
C ASN A 120 -1.87 1.36 -3.18
N PRO A 121 -1.64 2.38 -4.03
CA PRO A 121 -2.72 3.09 -4.69
C PRO A 121 -3.34 2.24 -5.79
N PRO A 122 -4.58 2.50 -6.21
CA PRO A 122 -5.14 1.89 -7.40
C PRO A 122 -4.31 2.27 -8.64
N PHE A 123 -4.05 1.28 -9.52
CA PHE A 123 -3.03 1.39 -10.58
C PHE A 123 -3.51 1.97 -11.91
N PHE A 124 -4.80 2.25 -12.06
CA PHE A 124 -5.36 2.60 -13.36
C PHE A 124 -5.46 4.12 -13.54
N LYS A 125 -4.87 4.63 -14.63
CA LYS A 125 -5.20 5.97 -15.11
C LYS A 125 -6.67 5.97 -15.59
N VAL A 126 -7.41 6.99 -15.21
CA VAL A 126 -8.70 7.26 -15.84
C VAL A 126 -8.43 7.56 -17.32
N THR A 127 -8.48 6.53 -18.15
CA THR A 127 -8.52 6.74 -19.60
C THR A 127 -9.91 7.24 -19.97
N GLU A 128 -9.99 8.20 -20.88
CA GLU A 128 -11.24 8.81 -21.37
C GLU A 128 -12.19 7.81 -22.06
N ASN A 129 -11.83 6.54 -22.15
CA ASN A 129 -12.66 5.47 -22.72
C ASN A 129 -13.76 5.04 -21.75
N LYS A 130 -14.86 5.78 -21.79
CA LYS A 130 -16.11 5.50 -21.06
C LYS A 130 -16.72 4.11 -21.36
N GLU A 131 -16.30 3.44 -22.41
CA GLU A 131 -16.82 2.12 -22.82
C GLU A 131 -16.33 0.95 -21.94
N LEU A 132 -15.24 1.15 -21.16
CA LEU A 132 -14.71 0.15 -20.21
C LEU A 132 -15.26 0.31 -18.78
N LEU A 133 -16.14 1.27 -18.54
CA LEU A 133 -16.64 1.63 -17.19
C LEU A 133 -17.86 0.80 -16.74
N ASN A 134 -18.17 -0.31 -17.40
CA ASN A 134 -19.39 -1.08 -17.11
C ASN A 134 -19.29 -2.00 -15.87
N ASP A 135 -18.11 -2.14 -15.25
CA ASP A 135 -17.97 -2.89 -14.01
C ASP A 135 -17.89 -1.95 -12.82
N LEU A 136 -18.73 -2.18 -11.80
CA LEU A 136 -18.75 -1.43 -10.53
C LEU A 136 -17.37 -1.35 -9.85
N GLU A 137 -16.54 -2.35 -10.06
CA GLU A 137 -15.17 -2.44 -9.56
C GLU A 137 -14.23 -1.43 -10.26
N GLN A 138 -14.37 -1.28 -11.58
CA GLN A 138 -13.60 -0.30 -12.35
C GLN A 138 -14.04 1.15 -12.07
N LEU A 139 -15.32 1.37 -11.78
CA LEU A 139 -15.84 2.67 -11.36
C LEU A 139 -15.28 3.11 -10.00
N SER A 140 -15.12 2.17 -9.08
CA SER A 140 -14.49 2.43 -7.78
C SER A 140 -13.01 2.78 -7.94
N ILE A 141 -12.28 2.02 -8.74
CA ILE A 141 -10.85 2.23 -9.03
C ILE A 141 -10.63 3.57 -9.76
N ALA A 142 -11.46 3.87 -10.78
CA ALA A 142 -11.37 5.13 -11.50
C ALA A 142 -11.61 6.36 -10.62
N ARG A 143 -12.52 6.28 -9.65
CA ARG A 143 -12.75 7.36 -8.68
C ARG A 143 -11.53 7.65 -7.80
N HIS A 144 -10.74 6.65 -7.44
CA HIS A 144 -9.55 6.83 -6.61
C HIS A 144 -8.42 7.59 -7.30
N GLU A 145 -8.13 7.33 -8.60
CA GLU A 145 -7.13 8.12 -9.33
C GLU A 145 -7.59 9.57 -9.62
N VAL A 146 -8.89 9.79 -9.71
CA VAL A 146 -9.47 11.16 -9.76
C VAL A 146 -9.27 11.87 -8.43
N GLU A 147 -9.37 11.14 -7.31
CA GLU A 147 -9.26 11.73 -5.97
C GLU A 147 -7.81 11.99 -5.54
N LEU A 148 -6.84 11.13 -5.94
CA LEU A 148 -5.43 11.24 -5.58
C LEU A 148 -4.54 10.67 -6.69
N ASN A 149 -4.00 11.52 -7.54
CA ASN A 149 -3.06 11.09 -8.57
C ASN A 149 -1.64 10.87 -8.01
N LEU A 150 -0.76 10.27 -8.84
CA LEU A 150 0.61 9.93 -8.43
C LEU A 150 1.42 11.16 -7.98
N ASP A 151 1.29 12.28 -8.67
CA ASP A 151 2.00 13.51 -8.34
C ASP A 151 1.58 14.06 -6.97
N GLU A 152 0.28 14.11 -6.69
CA GLU A 152 -0.29 14.52 -5.41
C GLU A 152 0.08 13.56 -4.27
N LEU A 153 0.06 12.24 -4.54
CA LEU A 153 0.44 11.22 -3.56
C LEU A 153 1.89 11.42 -3.10
N ILE A 154 2.81 11.59 -4.05
CA ILE A 154 4.23 11.75 -3.74
C ILE A 154 4.49 13.11 -3.08
N ASP A 155 3.82 14.19 -3.51
CA ASP A 155 3.89 15.51 -2.87
C ASP A 155 3.47 15.45 -1.40
N ILE A 156 2.29 14.91 -1.12
CA ILE A 156 1.77 14.77 0.26
C ILE A 156 2.69 13.88 1.10
N SER A 157 3.13 12.75 0.54
CA SER A 157 4.07 11.86 1.23
C SER A 157 5.36 12.59 1.60
N SER A 158 5.86 13.45 0.70
CA SER A 158 7.07 14.22 0.93
C SER A 158 6.93 15.23 2.07
N LYS A 159 5.74 15.76 2.29
CA LYS A 159 5.43 16.71 3.38
C LYS A 159 5.25 15.98 4.71
N LEU A 160 4.70 14.77 4.70
CA LEU A 160 4.39 14.02 5.91
C LEU A 160 5.56 13.23 6.47
N VAL A 161 6.45 12.73 5.60
CA VAL A 161 7.62 11.98 6.02
C VAL A 161 8.69 12.92 6.58
N LYS A 162 9.42 12.47 7.61
CA LYS A 162 10.57 13.16 8.17
C LYS A 162 11.68 13.37 7.15
N ASP A 163 12.56 14.33 7.40
CA ASP A 163 13.85 14.37 6.71
C ASP A 163 14.58 13.04 6.94
N ARG A 164 15.16 12.46 5.87
CA ARG A 164 15.78 11.12 5.85
C ARG A 164 14.82 9.97 6.18
N GLY A 165 13.51 10.22 6.30
CA GLY A 165 12.48 9.19 6.43
C GLY A 165 12.21 8.48 5.10
N TYR A 166 11.44 7.42 5.15
CA TYR A 166 11.24 6.49 4.04
C TYR A 166 9.85 6.64 3.42
N PHE A 167 9.81 6.53 2.10
CA PHE A 167 8.58 6.35 1.34
C PHE A 167 8.62 5.01 0.61
N TYR A 168 7.57 4.22 0.76
CA TYR A 168 7.40 2.95 0.06
C TYR A 168 6.19 2.99 -0.84
N LEU A 169 6.36 2.49 -2.05
CA LEU A 169 5.31 2.44 -3.06
C LEU A 169 5.30 1.08 -3.75
N VAL A 170 4.14 0.47 -3.86
CA VAL A 170 3.89 -0.60 -4.83
C VAL A 170 3.12 -0.01 -6.00
N HIS A 171 3.52 -0.32 -7.21
CA HIS A 171 2.86 0.20 -8.41
C HIS A 171 3.09 -0.70 -9.62
N ARG A 172 2.43 -0.40 -10.73
CA ARG A 172 2.71 -1.05 -12.02
C ARG A 172 4.13 -0.73 -12.49
N ALA A 173 4.82 -1.75 -12.98
CA ALA A 173 6.20 -1.62 -13.46
C ALA A 173 6.33 -0.73 -14.72
N ASP A 174 5.29 -0.66 -15.55
CA ASP A 174 5.26 0.17 -16.78
C ASP A 174 5.22 1.68 -16.47
N ARG A 175 4.90 2.09 -15.25
CA ARG A 175 4.93 3.50 -14.81
C ARG A 175 6.24 3.89 -14.09
N LEU A 176 7.24 3.01 -14.07
CA LEU A 176 8.46 3.25 -13.29
C LEU A 176 9.16 4.56 -13.67
N SER A 177 9.27 4.89 -14.96
CA SER A 177 9.91 6.13 -15.40
C SER A 177 9.19 7.39 -14.86
N GLU A 178 7.85 7.40 -14.92
CA GLU A 178 7.03 8.48 -14.37
C GLU A 178 7.22 8.60 -12.84
N ILE A 179 7.24 7.45 -12.14
CA ILE A 179 7.42 7.41 -10.69
C ILE A 179 8.77 7.99 -10.30
N LEU A 180 9.87 7.59 -10.96
CA LEU A 180 11.21 8.07 -10.63
C LEU A 180 11.35 9.58 -10.84
N VAL A 181 10.80 10.11 -11.94
CA VAL A 181 10.78 11.57 -12.21
C VAL A 181 10.00 12.31 -11.12
N THR A 182 8.83 11.77 -10.75
CA THR A 182 7.98 12.40 -9.73
C THR A 182 8.63 12.33 -8.33
N LEU A 183 9.30 11.24 -7.98
CA LEU A 183 10.06 11.12 -6.74
C LEU A 183 11.13 12.22 -6.64
N GLN A 184 11.91 12.43 -7.70
CA GLN A 184 12.95 13.45 -7.74
C GLN A 184 12.37 14.86 -7.62
N LYS A 185 11.23 15.14 -8.28
CA LYS A 185 10.53 16.43 -8.18
C LYS A 185 10.22 16.81 -6.72
N TYR A 186 9.91 15.84 -5.87
CA TYR A 186 9.57 16.06 -4.46
C TYR A 186 10.69 15.69 -3.48
N ASN A 187 11.94 15.71 -3.94
CA ASN A 187 13.15 15.45 -3.16
C ASN A 187 13.20 14.04 -2.52
N PHE A 188 12.62 13.05 -3.17
CA PHE A 188 12.85 11.65 -2.83
C PHE A 188 13.93 11.06 -3.73
N GLU A 189 14.88 10.36 -3.12
CA GLU A 189 15.86 9.54 -3.83
C GLU A 189 15.46 8.08 -3.74
N ALA A 190 15.22 7.44 -4.89
CA ALA A 190 14.94 6.00 -4.94
C ALA A 190 16.18 5.21 -4.49
N LYS A 191 16.01 4.31 -3.53
CA LYS A 191 17.11 3.53 -2.91
C LYS A 191 17.07 2.07 -3.25
N LYS A 192 15.87 1.49 -3.35
CA LYS A 192 15.71 0.10 -3.75
C LYS A 192 14.52 -0.04 -4.69
N ILE A 193 14.71 -0.88 -5.69
CA ILE A 193 13.65 -1.32 -6.59
C ILE A 193 13.64 -2.85 -6.63
N LYS A 194 12.46 -3.45 -6.46
CA LYS A 194 12.24 -4.89 -6.66
C LYS A 194 11.13 -5.09 -7.68
N PHE A 195 11.44 -5.79 -8.77
CA PHE A 195 10.46 -6.17 -9.78
C PHE A 195 9.78 -7.47 -9.39
N CYS A 196 8.44 -7.51 -9.52
CA CYS A 196 7.65 -8.70 -9.25
C CYS A 196 7.02 -9.20 -10.56
N TYR A 197 7.25 -10.47 -10.85
CA TYR A 197 6.81 -11.18 -12.04
C TYR A 197 5.70 -12.15 -11.67
N THR A 198 4.63 -12.18 -12.44
CA THR A 198 3.60 -13.20 -12.22
C THR A 198 4.17 -14.61 -12.41
N THR A 199 4.90 -14.86 -13.50
CA THR A 199 5.68 -16.08 -13.78
C THR A 199 7.00 -15.69 -14.44
N LYS A 200 7.97 -16.59 -14.49
CA LYS A 200 9.31 -16.35 -15.07
C LYS A 200 9.27 -15.89 -16.54
N GLN A 201 8.27 -16.29 -17.29
CA GLN A 201 8.16 -16.04 -18.73
C GLN A 201 7.45 -14.72 -19.07
N LYS A 202 6.85 -14.05 -18.09
CA LYS A 202 6.10 -12.79 -18.29
C LYS A 202 6.95 -11.59 -17.91
N ASN A 203 6.63 -10.44 -18.48
CA ASN A 203 7.20 -9.17 -18.02
C ASN A 203 6.79 -8.85 -16.59
N ALA A 204 7.62 -8.07 -15.88
CA ALA A 204 7.28 -7.58 -14.55
C ALA A 204 5.99 -6.77 -14.61
N LYS A 205 5.01 -7.12 -13.79
CA LYS A 205 3.76 -6.37 -13.65
C LYS A 205 3.86 -5.31 -12.56
N ILE A 206 4.51 -5.66 -11.46
CA ILE A 206 4.57 -4.87 -10.23
C ILE A 206 6.00 -4.46 -9.97
N VAL A 207 6.17 -3.25 -9.45
CA VAL A 207 7.42 -2.74 -8.91
C VAL A 207 7.19 -2.28 -7.48
N LEU A 208 8.11 -2.66 -6.59
CA LEU A 208 8.21 -2.16 -5.21
C LEU A 208 9.36 -1.16 -5.17
N ILE A 209 9.11 0.00 -4.60
CA ILE A 209 10.07 1.10 -4.55
C ILE A 209 10.24 1.55 -3.10
N GLU A 210 11.49 1.64 -2.66
CA GLU A 210 11.92 2.32 -1.43
C GLU A 210 12.61 3.63 -1.83
N ALA A 211 12.14 4.74 -1.30
CA ALA A 211 12.76 6.05 -1.51
C ALA A 211 13.02 6.74 -0.17
N ILE A 212 14.04 7.61 -0.11
CA ILE A 212 14.42 8.37 1.10
C ILE A 212 14.28 9.85 0.80
N LYS A 213 13.58 10.57 1.68
CA LYS A 213 13.47 12.02 1.62
C LYS A 213 14.84 12.67 1.80
N ASN A 214 15.23 13.56 0.87
CA ASN A 214 16.56 14.18 0.81
C ASN A 214 17.70 13.14 0.86
N GLY A 215 17.48 11.96 0.25
CA GLY A 215 18.46 10.88 0.17
C GLY A 215 19.67 11.25 -0.66
N LYS A 216 20.82 10.61 -0.38
CA LYS A 216 21.99 10.67 -1.27
C LYS A 216 21.75 9.75 -2.47
N VAL A 217 22.32 10.08 -3.63
CA VAL A 217 22.30 9.24 -4.83
C VAL A 217 22.77 7.81 -4.52
N GLY A 218 22.20 6.84 -5.21
CA GLY A 218 22.57 5.43 -5.11
C GLY A 218 21.36 4.51 -5.05
N LEU A 219 21.00 3.93 -6.19
CA LEU A 219 19.87 3.00 -6.37
C LEU A 219 20.39 1.56 -6.45
N SER A 220 19.75 0.65 -5.72
CA SER A 220 19.97 -0.79 -5.82
C SER A 220 18.76 -1.47 -6.47
N ILE A 221 18.99 -2.24 -7.53
CA ILE A 221 17.99 -3.14 -8.09
C ILE A 221 18.14 -4.49 -7.39
N LEU A 222 17.11 -4.89 -6.67
CA LEU A 222 17.10 -6.15 -5.93
C LEU A 222 16.79 -7.34 -6.86
N PRO A 223 17.17 -8.57 -6.48
CA PRO A 223 16.77 -9.75 -7.21
C PRO A 223 15.25 -9.79 -7.43
N PRO A 224 14.81 -10.19 -8.64
CA PRO A 224 13.40 -10.21 -8.98
C PRO A 224 12.63 -11.22 -8.12
N LEU A 225 11.36 -10.93 -7.84
CA LEU A 225 10.44 -11.87 -7.21
C LEU A 225 9.54 -12.50 -8.28
N VAL A 226 9.48 -13.81 -8.32
CA VAL A 226 8.48 -14.56 -9.10
C VAL A 226 7.36 -14.98 -8.18
N ILE A 227 6.13 -14.53 -8.47
CA ILE A 227 4.98 -14.72 -7.59
C ILE A 227 4.45 -16.14 -7.70
N ASN A 228 4.23 -16.62 -8.93
CA ASN A 228 3.61 -17.92 -9.18
C ASN A 228 4.57 -18.89 -9.88
N LYS A 229 4.45 -20.16 -9.55
CA LYS A 229 4.97 -21.29 -10.32
C LYS A 229 4.18 -21.44 -11.63
N ASP A 230 4.69 -22.24 -12.57
CA ASP A 230 4.02 -22.45 -13.85
C ASP A 230 2.63 -23.14 -13.71
N ASN A 231 2.39 -23.86 -12.61
CA ASN A 231 1.11 -24.45 -12.26
C ASN A 231 0.10 -23.47 -11.63
N GLY A 232 0.46 -22.19 -11.48
CA GLY A 232 -0.38 -21.13 -10.91
C GLY A 232 -0.32 -21.00 -9.38
N GLU A 233 0.34 -21.93 -8.66
CA GLU A 233 0.55 -21.84 -7.22
C GLU A 233 1.59 -20.77 -6.88
N TYR A 234 1.55 -20.22 -5.65
CA TYR A 234 2.60 -19.34 -5.17
C TYR A 234 3.95 -20.05 -5.09
N THR A 235 5.02 -19.31 -5.36
CA THR A 235 6.39 -19.79 -5.14
C THR A 235 6.67 -19.93 -3.64
N ASP A 236 7.68 -20.75 -3.31
CA ASP A 236 8.07 -20.95 -1.91
C ASP A 236 8.54 -19.65 -1.24
N GLU A 237 9.15 -18.71 -2.04
CA GLU A 237 9.52 -17.39 -1.55
C GLU A 237 8.28 -16.59 -1.10
N VAL A 238 7.21 -16.62 -1.91
CA VAL A 238 5.95 -15.95 -1.57
C VAL A 238 5.24 -16.63 -0.41
N LEU A 239 5.21 -17.98 -0.37
CA LEU A 239 4.58 -18.72 0.73
C LEU A 239 5.21 -18.38 2.09
N LYS A 240 6.54 -18.23 2.15
CA LYS A 240 7.25 -17.79 3.37
C LYS A 240 6.84 -16.40 3.87
N MET A 241 6.36 -15.52 2.99
CA MET A 241 5.87 -14.19 3.40
C MET A 241 4.56 -14.27 4.19
N PHE A 242 3.86 -15.39 4.10
CA PHE A 242 2.65 -15.64 4.88
C PHE A 242 2.95 -16.27 6.26
N GLU A 243 4.17 -16.70 6.52
CA GLU A 243 4.63 -17.25 7.81
C GLU A 243 4.98 -16.14 8.81
#